data_abde4b3d8074960f3b29b5f1ba9efe15
#
_entry.id   abde4b3d8074960f3b29b5f1ba9efe15
#
_cell.length_a   1.000
_cell.length_b   1.000
_cell.length_c   1.000
_cell.angle_alpha   90.00
_cell.angle_beta   90.00
_cell.angle_gamma   90.00
#
_symmetry.space_group_name_H-M   'P 1'
#
loop_
_entity.id
_entity.type
_entity.pdbx_description
1 polymer ?
#
loop_
_entity_poly.entity_id
_entity_poly.type
_entity_poly.pdbx_seq_one_letter_code
_entity_poly.pdbx_strand_id
1 'polypeptide(L)'
;MKIRVRDHVKVAADRMARIGLSGTARTQLDLYCVAPGQSQSPHRHEGEDKIYYVIEGSGRFTVGDSGERLEAGDALVAPAGVGHGLVNDGSALLLVLVLVAPPPAHVKRGPAS
;
A
#
# COMPACT_ATOMS: atom_id res chain seq x y z
N MET A 1 7.96 -3.52 -19.43
CA MET A 1 8.40 -2.23 -18.89
C MET A 1 9.01 -2.44 -17.51
N LYS A 2 10.21 -1.91 -17.34
CA LYS A 2 10.91 -2.06 -16.07
C LYS A 2 10.69 -0.84 -15.21
N ILE A 3 10.44 -1.06 -13.92
CA ILE A 3 10.28 0.01 -12.93
C ILE A 3 11.30 -0.25 -11.81
N ARG A 4 12.16 0.73 -11.55
CA ARG A 4 13.07 0.65 -10.41
C ARG A 4 12.37 1.31 -9.24
N VAL A 5 11.78 0.48 -8.39
CA VAL A 5 10.86 0.93 -7.35
C VAL A 5 11.52 1.94 -6.40
N ARG A 6 12.76 1.69 -6.00
CA ARG A 6 13.42 2.57 -5.03
C ARG A 6 13.71 3.97 -5.57
N ASP A 7 13.73 4.14 -6.90
CA ASP A 7 13.91 5.47 -7.49
C ASP A 7 12.70 6.37 -7.26
N HIS A 8 11.57 5.79 -6.87
CA HIS A 8 10.32 6.52 -6.69
C HIS A 8 10.01 6.85 -5.22
N VAL A 9 10.90 6.52 -4.30
CA VAL A 9 10.67 6.77 -2.88
C VAL A 9 10.57 8.28 -2.63
N LYS A 10 9.50 8.66 -1.95
CA LYS A 10 9.25 10.06 -1.62
C LYS A 10 8.45 10.10 -0.32
N VAL A 11 8.93 10.86 0.64
CA VAL A 11 8.28 10.96 1.95
C VAL A 11 7.57 12.31 2.05
N ALA A 12 6.31 12.29 2.48
CA ALA A 12 5.57 13.51 2.75
C ALA A 12 5.51 13.75 4.25
N ALA A 13 5.51 15.02 4.66
CA ALA A 13 5.60 15.36 6.07
C ALA A 13 4.29 15.18 6.82
N ASP A 14 3.16 15.37 6.16
CA ASP A 14 1.86 15.45 6.82
C ASP A 14 1.03 14.17 6.71
N ARG A 15 1.41 13.25 5.83
CA ARG A 15 0.68 12.00 5.65
C ARG A 15 1.51 11.03 4.83
N MET A 16 1.08 9.78 4.83
CA MET A 16 1.67 8.72 4.03
C MET A 16 1.66 9.11 2.55
N ALA A 17 2.78 8.94 1.87
CA ALA A 17 2.87 9.21 0.44
C ALA A 17 2.45 7.96 -0.34
N ARG A 18 1.62 8.16 -1.35
CA ARG A 18 1.20 7.12 -2.28
C ARG A 18 1.73 7.48 -3.66
N ILE A 19 2.58 6.63 -4.18
CA ILE A 19 3.23 6.89 -5.47
C ILE A 19 2.68 5.89 -6.48
N GLY A 20 2.06 6.37 -7.55
CA GLY A 20 1.62 5.50 -8.63
C GLY A 20 2.81 5.09 -9.48
N LEU A 21 3.02 3.79 -9.59
CA LEU A 21 4.13 3.26 -10.40
C LEU A 21 3.63 2.82 -11.78
N SER A 22 2.45 2.21 -11.84
CA SER A 22 1.94 1.66 -13.09
C SER A 22 0.43 1.44 -12.98
N GLY A 23 -0.27 1.60 -14.08
CA GLY A 23 -1.69 1.30 -14.18
C GLY A 23 -2.02 0.71 -15.53
N THR A 24 -2.79 -0.38 -15.52
CA THR A 24 -3.32 -1.00 -16.73
C THR A 24 -4.82 -1.18 -16.56
N ALA A 25 -5.47 -1.77 -17.56
CA ALA A 25 -6.89 -2.06 -17.44
C ALA A 25 -7.20 -3.08 -16.34
N ARG A 26 -6.21 -3.84 -15.89
CA ARG A 26 -6.41 -4.96 -14.96
C ARG A 26 -5.68 -4.81 -13.63
N THR A 27 -4.67 -3.97 -13.55
CA THR A 27 -3.88 -3.83 -12.33
C THR A 27 -3.45 -2.40 -12.10
N GLN A 28 -3.21 -2.08 -10.83
CA GLN A 28 -2.59 -0.83 -10.44
C GLN A 28 -1.50 -1.16 -9.44
N LEU A 29 -0.30 -0.64 -9.68
CA LEU A 29 0.85 -0.87 -8.82
C LEU A 29 1.27 0.44 -8.19
N ASP A 30 1.32 0.47 -6.87
CA ASP A 30 1.65 1.65 -6.08
C ASP A 30 2.81 1.37 -5.15
N LEU A 31 3.49 2.43 -4.76
CA LEU A 31 4.46 2.40 -3.69
C LEU A 31 3.95 3.30 -2.57
N TYR A 32 3.80 2.74 -1.37
CA TYR A 32 3.49 3.52 -0.18
C TYR A 32 4.78 3.80 0.57
N CYS A 33 5.03 5.07 0.86
CA CYS A 33 6.17 5.49 1.66
C CYS A 33 5.59 6.05 2.95
N VAL A 34 5.80 5.32 4.04
CA VAL A 34 5.12 5.57 5.31
C VAL A 34 6.17 5.95 6.34
N ALA A 35 6.24 7.22 6.69
CA ALA A 35 7.15 7.69 7.73
C ALA A 35 6.64 7.25 9.11
N PRO A 36 7.51 7.22 10.11
CA PRO A 36 7.07 6.88 11.48
C PRO A 36 5.86 7.70 11.92
N GLY A 37 4.86 7.03 12.46
CA GLY A 37 3.63 7.65 12.92
C GLY A 37 2.56 7.84 11.87
N GLN A 38 2.90 7.67 10.60
CA GLN A 38 1.90 7.80 9.53
C GLN A 38 1.11 6.51 9.37
N SER A 39 -0.09 6.64 8.82
CA SER A 39 -1.00 5.51 8.71
C SER A 39 -1.97 5.68 7.55
N GLN A 40 -2.60 4.58 7.18
CA GLN A 40 -3.77 4.55 6.33
C GLN A 40 -4.90 3.97 7.16
N SER A 41 -5.95 4.75 7.37
CA SER A 41 -7.10 4.30 8.15
C SER A 41 -7.76 3.10 7.50
N PRO A 42 -8.30 2.15 8.28
CA PRO A 42 -9.00 1.01 7.70
C PRO A 42 -10.14 1.44 6.80
N HIS A 43 -10.19 0.82 5.63
CA HIS A 43 -11.24 1.04 4.65
C HIS A 43 -11.41 -0.23 3.83
N ARG A 44 -12.41 -0.29 2.99
CA ARG A 44 -12.59 -1.47 2.13
C ARG A 44 -13.08 -1.07 0.76
N HIS A 45 -12.75 -1.92 -0.21
CA HIS A 45 -13.19 -1.79 -1.60
C HIS A 45 -13.93 -3.05 -1.97
N GLU A 46 -15.13 -2.90 -2.52
CA GLU A 46 -16.00 -4.05 -2.76
C GLU A 46 -15.59 -4.88 -3.97
N GLY A 47 -14.91 -4.30 -4.90
CA GLY A 47 -14.61 -4.97 -6.16
C GLY A 47 -13.15 -5.25 -6.44
N GLU A 48 -12.24 -4.95 -5.51
CA GLU A 48 -10.81 -5.11 -5.75
C GLU A 48 -10.14 -5.89 -4.65
N ASP A 49 -9.20 -6.75 -5.04
CA ASP A 49 -8.25 -7.35 -4.12
C ASP A 49 -7.05 -6.42 -3.99
N LYS A 50 -6.44 -6.42 -2.82
CA LYS A 50 -5.26 -5.60 -2.56
C LYS A 50 -4.20 -6.46 -1.94
N ILE A 51 -2.98 -6.36 -2.45
CA ILE A 51 -1.85 -7.12 -1.94
C ILE A 51 -0.78 -6.14 -1.51
N TYR A 52 -0.32 -6.29 -0.28
CA TYR A 52 0.79 -5.51 0.28
C TYR A 52 2.04 -6.39 0.30
N TYR A 53 3.16 -5.83 -0.08
CA TYR A 53 4.44 -6.48 0.07
C TYR A 53 5.42 -5.49 0.68
N VAL A 54 5.94 -5.80 1.86
CA VAL A 54 6.86 -4.90 2.56
C VAL A 54 8.26 -5.04 1.97
N ILE A 55 8.79 -3.94 1.48
CA ILE A 55 10.13 -3.88 0.90
C ILE A 55 11.15 -3.55 1.98
N GLU A 56 10.80 -2.66 2.89
CA GLU A 56 11.72 -2.13 3.89
C GLU A 56 10.94 -1.69 5.11
N GLY A 57 11.54 -1.86 6.29
CA GLY A 57 10.92 -1.45 7.53
C GLY A 57 9.90 -2.46 8.04
N SER A 58 9.08 -2.03 8.98
CA SER A 58 8.02 -2.86 9.54
C SER A 58 6.84 -1.98 9.94
N GLY A 59 5.68 -2.60 10.07
CA GLY A 59 4.48 -1.89 10.50
C GLY A 59 3.40 -2.85 10.90
N ARG A 60 2.30 -2.28 11.40
CA ARG A 60 1.13 -3.06 11.80
C ARG A 60 0.07 -2.90 10.74
N PHE A 61 -0.41 -4.03 10.24
CA PHE A 61 -1.41 -4.08 9.18
C PHE A 61 -2.68 -4.71 9.72
N THR A 62 -3.84 -4.23 9.25
CA THR A 62 -5.12 -4.82 9.61
C THR A 62 -5.83 -5.34 8.36
N VAL A 63 -6.41 -6.53 8.47
CA VAL A 63 -7.30 -7.10 7.47
C VAL A 63 -8.48 -7.69 8.21
N GLY A 64 -9.68 -7.15 7.98
CA GLY A 64 -10.86 -7.51 8.74
C GLY A 64 -10.65 -7.21 10.23
N ASP A 65 -10.86 -8.21 11.05
CA ASP A 65 -10.67 -8.09 12.49
C ASP A 65 -9.27 -8.47 12.96
N SER A 66 -8.39 -8.83 12.04
CA SER A 66 -7.05 -9.28 12.37
C SER A 66 -6.03 -8.17 12.21
N GLY A 67 -5.07 -8.12 13.13
CA GLY A 67 -3.94 -7.22 13.03
C GLY A 67 -2.67 -8.05 13.03
N GLU A 68 -1.76 -7.74 12.11
CA GLU A 68 -0.49 -8.46 12.00
C GLU A 68 0.66 -7.49 11.80
N ARG A 69 1.80 -7.84 12.36
CA ARG A 69 3.03 -7.09 12.10
C ARG A 69 3.70 -7.70 10.89
N LEU A 70 3.99 -6.85 9.91
CA LEU A 70 4.75 -7.24 8.73
C LEU A 70 6.10 -6.54 8.74
N GLU A 71 7.10 -7.24 8.25
CA GLU A 71 8.44 -6.69 8.06
C GLU A 71 8.91 -7.01 6.64
N ALA A 72 10.06 -6.49 6.27
CA ALA A 72 10.60 -6.67 4.92
C ALA A 72 10.57 -8.13 4.49
N GLY A 73 9.99 -8.37 3.32
CA GLY A 73 9.83 -9.71 2.78
C GLY A 73 8.45 -10.34 3.04
N ASP A 74 7.63 -9.72 3.88
CA ASP A 74 6.28 -10.25 4.15
C ASP A 74 5.26 -9.66 3.20
N ALA A 75 4.27 -10.48 2.86
CA ALA A 75 3.13 -10.05 2.06
C ALA A 75 1.82 -10.29 2.78
N LEU A 76 0.82 -9.49 2.46
CA LEU A 76 -0.51 -9.62 3.05
C LEU A 76 -1.55 -9.42 1.96
N VAL A 77 -2.56 -10.28 1.94
CA VAL A 77 -3.65 -10.19 0.98
C VAL A 77 -4.89 -9.68 1.68
N ALA A 78 -5.46 -8.60 1.15
CA ALA A 78 -6.73 -8.05 1.59
C ALA A 78 -7.76 -8.29 0.49
N PRO A 79 -8.60 -9.33 0.63
CA PRO A 79 -9.58 -9.65 -0.39
C PRO A 79 -10.64 -8.55 -0.53
N ALA A 80 -11.29 -8.53 -1.69
CA ALA A 80 -12.40 -7.60 -1.94
C ALA A 80 -13.44 -7.69 -0.82
N GLY A 81 -13.96 -6.54 -0.42
CA GLY A 81 -14.98 -6.45 0.61
C GLY A 81 -14.47 -6.53 2.04
N VAL A 82 -13.19 -6.77 2.24
CA VAL A 82 -12.60 -6.87 3.59
C VAL A 82 -11.86 -5.58 3.91
N GLY A 83 -12.12 -5.01 5.08
CA GLY A 83 -11.45 -3.79 5.52
C GLY A 83 -9.96 -4.01 5.71
N HIS A 84 -9.16 -3.01 5.38
CA HIS A 84 -7.71 -3.08 5.50
C HIS A 84 -7.13 -1.71 5.79
N GLY A 85 -5.98 -1.69 6.44
CA GLY A 85 -5.25 -0.48 6.77
C GLY A 85 -3.88 -0.80 7.30
N LEU A 86 -3.11 0.23 7.61
CA LEU A 86 -1.77 0.04 8.15
C LEU A 86 -1.33 1.25 8.96
N VAL A 87 -0.35 1.03 9.81
CA VAL A 87 0.32 2.10 10.57
C VAL A 87 1.80 1.78 10.69
N ASN A 88 2.62 2.80 10.52
CA ASN A 88 4.04 2.69 10.85
C ASN A 88 4.20 3.10 12.31
N ASP A 89 4.22 2.13 13.18
CA ASP A 89 4.38 2.33 14.62
C ASP A 89 5.84 2.20 15.07
N GLY A 90 6.76 2.13 14.12
CA GLY A 90 8.18 2.04 14.41
C GLY A 90 8.90 3.37 14.27
N SER A 91 10.22 3.31 14.21
CA SER A 91 11.08 4.49 14.14
C SER A 91 11.81 4.64 12.80
N ALA A 92 11.57 3.72 11.86
CA ALA A 92 12.21 3.74 10.55
C ALA A 92 11.16 3.84 9.45
N LEU A 93 11.59 4.25 8.27
CA LEU A 93 10.71 4.33 7.10
C LEU A 93 10.17 2.96 6.74
N LEU A 94 8.90 2.90 6.41
CA LEU A 94 8.22 1.69 5.93
C LEU A 94 7.90 1.89 4.46
N LEU A 95 8.40 0.98 3.62
CA LEU A 95 8.12 0.97 2.19
C LEU A 95 7.29 -0.26 1.85
N VAL A 96 6.16 -0.04 1.22
CA VAL A 96 5.21 -1.11 0.88
C VAL A 96 4.87 -1.02 -0.60
N LEU A 97 5.10 -2.12 -1.31
CA LEU A 97 4.62 -2.25 -2.67
C LEU A 97 3.18 -2.74 -2.62
N VAL A 98 2.31 -2.12 -3.39
CA VAL A 98 0.87 -2.37 -3.29
C VAL A 98 0.31 -2.66 -4.68
N LEU A 99 -0.32 -3.83 -4.81
CA LEU A 99 -1.00 -4.22 -6.04
C LEU A 99 -2.51 -4.22 -5.80
N VAL A 100 -3.24 -3.56 -6.67
CA VAL A 100 -4.70 -3.55 -6.64
C VAL A 100 -5.21 -4.13 -7.97
N ALA A 101 -6.09 -5.10 -7.89
CA ALA A 101 -6.62 -5.78 -9.07
C ALA A 101 -8.08 -6.17 -8.87
N PRO A 102 -8.96 -5.71 -9.78
CA PRO A 102 -8.73 -4.72 -10.82
C PRO A 102 -8.52 -3.33 -10.23
N PRO A 103 -8.11 -2.34 -11.02
CA PRO A 103 -7.98 -0.98 -10.51
C PRO A 103 -9.32 -0.45 -10.04
N PRO A 104 -9.35 0.38 -8.99
CA PRO A 104 -10.61 0.98 -8.53
C PRO A 104 -11.29 1.74 -9.67
N ALA A 105 -12.61 1.55 -9.81
CA ALA A 105 -13.35 2.15 -10.92
C ALA A 105 -13.34 3.68 -10.88
N HIS A 106 -13.21 4.26 -9.69
CA HIS A 106 -13.20 5.73 -9.52
C HIS A 106 -11.84 6.36 -9.78
N VAL A 107 -10.80 5.56 -10.00
CA VAL A 107 -9.45 6.06 -10.21
C VAL A 107 -9.21 6.25 -11.70
N LYS A 108 -8.76 7.45 -12.09
CA LYS A 108 -8.41 7.72 -13.46
C LYS A 108 -7.08 7.05 -13.79
N ARG A 109 -6.83 6.86 -15.08
CA ARG A 109 -5.54 6.35 -15.51
C ARG A 109 -4.47 7.39 -15.24
N GLY A 110 -3.72 7.21 -14.21
CA GLY A 110 -2.73 8.17 -13.78
C GLY A 110 -2.14 7.71 -12.48
N PRO A 111 -1.60 8.64 -11.71
CA PRO A 111 -1.03 8.29 -10.42
C PRO A 111 -2.07 7.63 -9.54
N ALA A 112 -1.61 6.78 -8.64
CA ALA A 112 -2.46 6.10 -7.69
C ALA A 112 -3.12 7.08 -6.75
N SER A 113 -4.30 6.73 -6.33
CA SER A 113 -5.04 7.50 -5.35
C SER A 113 -4.79 7.00 -3.95
#